data_0f9b611bc06836185ce4c54333e9be86
#
_entry.id   0f9b611bc06836185ce4c54333e9be86
#
_cell.length_a   1.000
_cell.length_b   1.000
_cell.length_c   1.000
_cell.angle_alpha   90.00
_cell.angle_beta   90.00
_cell.angle_gamma   90.00
#
_symmetry.space_group_name_H-M   'P 1'
#
loop_
_entity.id
_entity.type
_entity.pdbx_description
1 polymer ?
#
loop_
_entity_poly.entity_id
_entity_poly.type
_entity_poly.pdbx_seq_one_letter_code
_entity_poly.pdbx_strand_id
1 'polypeptide(L)'
;MYYNDDRGDDPPAPSSTISDEKERCHLSFTLSTLCQQIVNGLSLGSVYALIAVGYSLVYSILMFSNFAHGGFLVVGGYACYYLLTRAGYGVALSMAGALVASGVVAVVTERAAYEPIRERTPITLYLLIASMGVNIVIENLFVVTVGGRVRALPPSTFPSGLFELGGGVTASASDVLSFVVAVAFLGALQLFLSRTRWGLAIRAAACDLRTAGLMGIDVAFLIGIVFFVAGVLAAVGGIFLSARYTLYPQLGAITIKAFVAAVIGGLGSLPGAVVGSLVLGLAEMLTAGFVSSQMRDLVVYSMLVLMLLVRPAGFFGKQVADKV
;
A
#
# COMPACT_ATOMS: atom_id res chain seq x y z
N MET A 1 39.10 81.18 -5.76
CA MET A 1 38.24 80.83 -6.90
C MET A 1 38.14 79.31 -6.92
N TYR A 2 37.19 78.75 -6.13
CA TYR A 2 36.96 77.33 -5.99
C TYR A 2 35.67 76.98 -6.74
N TYR A 3 35.81 76.14 -7.76
CA TYR A 3 34.72 75.56 -8.50
C TYR A 3 34.39 74.19 -7.89
N ASN A 4 33.26 74.04 -7.24
CA ASN A 4 32.75 72.83 -6.64
C ASN A 4 31.88 72.20 -7.69
N ASP A 5 32.30 71.09 -8.30
CA ASP A 5 31.50 70.29 -9.25
C ASP A 5 30.91 69.09 -8.46
N ASP A 6 29.77 69.36 -7.86
CA ASP A 6 29.02 68.36 -7.12
C ASP A 6 28.10 67.63 -8.11
N ARG A 7 28.65 66.61 -8.79
CA ARG A 7 27.84 65.63 -9.54
C ARG A 7 27.42 64.56 -8.57
N GLY A 8 26.17 64.66 -8.13
CA GLY A 8 25.48 63.60 -7.39
C GLY A 8 25.40 62.33 -8.23
N ASP A 9 26.27 61.38 -7.93
CA ASP A 9 26.10 59.98 -8.32
C ASP A 9 25.08 59.35 -7.37
N ASP A 10 23.78 59.47 -7.69
CA ASP A 10 22.76 58.62 -7.09
C ASP A 10 23.01 57.19 -7.52
N PRO A 11 23.19 56.23 -6.58
CA PRO A 11 23.30 54.84 -6.92
C PRO A 11 22.01 54.39 -7.58
N PRO A 12 22.08 53.57 -8.67
CA PRO A 12 20.89 53.07 -9.35
C PRO A 12 20.08 52.28 -8.37
N ALA A 13 18.79 52.59 -8.31
CA ALA A 13 17.83 51.91 -7.45
C ALA A 13 17.81 50.41 -7.72
N PRO A 14 18.07 49.57 -6.72
CA PRO A 14 18.00 48.11 -6.87
C PRO A 14 16.59 47.66 -6.61
N SER A 15 15.69 47.62 -7.57
CA SER A 15 14.34 47.34 -7.14
C SER A 15 13.48 46.37 -7.95
N SER A 16 13.77 46.08 -9.19
CA SER A 16 12.86 45.15 -9.91
C SER A 16 13.48 43.76 -10.20
N THR A 17 14.77 43.70 -10.38
CA THR A 17 15.46 42.42 -10.72
C THR A 17 15.65 41.49 -9.53
N ILE A 18 15.89 42.01 -8.32
CA ILE A 18 16.11 41.20 -7.11
C ILE A 18 14.83 40.59 -6.57
N SER A 19 13.69 41.29 -6.69
CA SER A 19 12.38 40.75 -6.33
C SER A 19 11.92 39.65 -7.30
N ASP A 20 12.08 39.88 -8.60
CA ASP A 20 11.77 38.90 -9.64
C ASP A 20 12.65 37.65 -9.56
N GLU A 21 13.92 37.81 -9.21
CA GLU A 21 14.83 36.69 -9.06
C GLU A 21 14.53 35.86 -7.81
N LYS A 22 14.12 36.49 -6.70
CA LYS A 22 13.65 35.84 -5.49
C LYS A 22 12.32 35.11 -5.72
N GLU A 23 11.36 35.72 -6.40
CA GLU A 23 10.10 35.07 -6.74
C GLU A 23 10.30 33.88 -7.67
N ARG A 24 11.14 33.98 -8.69
CA ARG A 24 11.49 32.84 -9.57
C ARG A 24 12.21 31.72 -8.81
N CYS A 25 13.12 32.05 -7.91
CA CYS A 25 13.80 31.07 -7.07
C CYS A 25 12.82 30.37 -6.12
N HIS A 26 11.89 31.11 -5.51
CA HIS A 26 10.86 30.57 -4.63
C HIS A 26 9.85 29.70 -5.40
N LEU A 27 9.47 30.13 -6.61
CA LEU A 27 8.54 29.39 -7.46
C LEU A 27 9.18 28.10 -7.99
N SER A 28 10.44 28.14 -8.41
CA SER A 28 11.18 26.96 -8.88
C SER A 28 11.42 25.96 -7.75
N PHE A 29 11.71 26.40 -6.54
CA PHE A 29 11.84 25.54 -5.37
C PHE A 29 10.50 24.89 -4.99
N THR A 30 9.40 25.62 -5.03
CA THR A 30 8.06 25.08 -4.74
C THR A 30 7.64 24.07 -5.81
N LEU A 31 7.93 24.33 -7.09
CA LEU A 31 7.59 23.43 -8.20
C LEU A 31 8.40 22.12 -8.14
N SER A 32 9.71 22.21 -7.88
CA SER A 32 10.56 21.03 -7.74
C SER A 32 10.12 20.16 -6.55
N THR A 33 9.77 20.80 -5.42
CA THR A 33 9.21 20.11 -4.25
C THR A 33 7.89 19.43 -4.56
N LEU A 34 7.00 20.09 -5.30
CA LEU A 34 5.71 19.51 -5.71
C LEU A 34 5.94 18.26 -6.58
N CYS A 35 6.78 18.37 -7.60
CA CYS A 35 7.13 17.23 -8.47
C CYS A 35 7.76 16.09 -7.68
N GLN A 36 8.65 16.41 -6.73
CA GLN A 36 9.26 15.42 -5.85
C GLN A 36 8.22 14.69 -5.00
N GLN A 37 7.26 15.42 -4.41
CA GLN A 37 6.20 14.80 -3.61
C GLN A 37 5.25 13.95 -4.46
N ILE A 38 5.01 14.32 -5.71
CA ILE A 38 4.21 13.50 -6.64
C ILE A 38 4.94 12.18 -6.93
N VAL A 39 6.23 12.20 -7.23
CA VAL A 39 7.02 10.98 -7.46
C VAL A 39 7.02 10.07 -6.24
N ASN A 40 7.29 10.64 -5.06
CA ASN A 40 7.27 9.90 -3.79
C ASN A 40 5.88 9.35 -3.47
N GLY A 41 4.82 10.13 -3.76
CA GLY A 41 3.43 9.75 -3.53
C GLY A 41 2.97 8.63 -4.44
N LEU A 42 3.38 8.63 -5.70
CA LEU A 42 3.10 7.53 -6.65
C LEU A 42 3.82 6.25 -6.24
N SER A 43 5.08 6.34 -5.81
CA SER A 43 5.84 5.20 -5.29
C SER A 43 5.14 4.60 -4.05
N LEU A 44 4.84 5.40 -3.03
CA LEU A 44 4.17 4.95 -1.81
C LEU A 44 2.76 4.43 -2.11
N GLY A 45 2.00 5.16 -2.93
CA GLY A 45 0.65 4.79 -3.33
C GLY A 45 0.59 3.47 -4.10
N SER A 46 1.62 3.15 -4.89
CA SER A 46 1.71 1.87 -5.61
C SER A 46 1.91 0.68 -4.65
N VAL A 47 2.70 0.85 -3.59
CA VAL A 47 2.87 -0.17 -2.55
C VAL A 47 1.57 -0.33 -1.76
N TYR A 48 0.90 0.76 -1.41
CA TYR A 48 -0.43 0.70 -0.78
C TYR A 48 -1.45 0.01 -1.70
N ALA A 49 -1.35 0.19 -3.03
CA ALA A 49 -2.25 -0.45 -3.98
C ALA A 49 -2.14 -1.98 -3.97
N LEU A 50 -0.93 -2.54 -3.84
CA LEU A 50 -0.74 -3.98 -3.69
C LEU A 50 -1.51 -4.52 -2.47
N ILE A 51 -1.34 -3.86 -1.34
CA ILE A 51 -1.95 -4.26 -0.07
C ILE A 51 -3.48 -4.07 -0.13
N ALA A 52 -3.94 -2.91 -0.61
CA ALA A 52 -5.35 -2.56 -0.71
C ALA A 52 -6.12 -3.46 -1.69
N VAL A 53 -5.49 -3.86 -2.79
CA VAL A 53 -6.07 -4.82 -3.76
C VAL A 53 -6.17 -6.20 -3.14
N GLY A 54 -5.16 -6.68 -2.38
CA GLY A 54 -5.24 -7.90 -1.60
C GLY A 54 -6.42 -7.88 -0.60
N TYR A 55 -6.59 -6.76 0.09
CA TYR A 55 -7.74 -6.51 0.97
C TYR A 55 -9.08 -6.58 0.23
N SER A 56 -9.19 -5.83 -0.86
CA SER A 56 -10.41 -5.77 -1.67
C SER A 56 -10.76 -7.11 -2.31
N LEU A 57 -9.77 -7.93 -2.65
CA LEU A 57 -9.97 -9.26 -3.21
C LEU A 57 -10.65 -10.18 -2.21
N VAL A 58 -10.18 -10.24 -0.96
CA VAL A 58 -10.81 -11.03 0.11
C VAL A 58 -12.20 -10.48 0.42
N TYR A 59 -12.33 -9.16 0.53
CA TYR A 59 -13.62 -8.52 0.82
C TYR A 59 -14.67 -8.79 -0.28
N SER A 60 -14.26 -8.85 -1.53
CA SER A 60 -15.20 -9.08 -2.66
C SER A 60 -15.96 -10.41 -2.57
N ILE A 61 -15.42 -11.41 -1.87
CA ILE A 61 -16.01 -12.75 -1.75
C ILE A 61 -16.64 -12.96 -0.38
N LEU A 62 -15.95 -12.56 0.68
CA LEU A 62 -16.36 -12.89 2.05
C LEU A 62 -17.07 -11.75 2.77
N MET A 63 -17.11 -10.54 2.16
CA MET A 63 -17.82 -9.35 2.67
C MET A 63 -17.39 -8.97 4.10
N PHE A 64 -16.15 -9.28 4.50
CA PHE A 64 -15.56 -8.82 5.76
C PHE A 64 -14.16 -8.26 5.57
N SER A 65 -13.79 -7.34 6.44
CA SER A 65 -12.45 -6.72 6.45
C SER A 65 -11.47 -7.63 7.20
N ASN A 66 -10.49 -8.20 6.48
CA ASN A 66 -9.51 -9.10 7.06
C ASN A 66 -8.32 -8.34 7.67
N PHE A 67 -8.37 -8.02 8.96
CA PHE A 67 -7.27 -7.31 9.63
C PHE A 67 -6.00 -8.15 9.83
N ALA A 68 -6.04 -9.48 9.66
CA ALA A 68 -4.82 -10.30 9.66
C ALA A 68 -3.92 -10.07 8.44
N HIS A 69 -4.38 -9.30 7.46
CA HIS A 69 -3.59 -8.96 6.27
C HIS A 69 -2.26 -8.26 6.63
N GLY A 70 -2.24 -7.47 7.73
CA GLY A 70 -1.03 -6.91 8.32
C GLY A 70 -0.02 -7.95 8.78
N GLY A 71 -0.51 -9.03 9.38
CA GLY A 71 0.32 -10.17 9.75
C GLY A 71 0.97 -10.85 8.55
N PHE A 72 0.23 -11.02 7.43
CA PHE A 72 0.79 -11.63 6.20
C PHE A 72 1.89 -10.77 5.60
N LEU A 73 1.75 -9.44 5.66
CA LEU A 73 2.77 -8.48 5.26
C LEU A 73 4.06 -8.67 6.08
N VAL A 74 3.92 -8.79 7.40
CA VAL A 74 5.05 -9.00 8.33
C VAL A 74 5.73 -10.35 8.05
N VAL A 75 4.96 -11.42 7.84
CA VAL A 75 5.49 -12.74 7.45
C VAL A 75 6.33 -12.63 6.19
N GLY A 76 5.83 -11.95 5.15
CA GLY A 76 6.57 -11.74 3.89
C GLY A 76 7.89 -11.01 4.11
N GLY A 77 7.87 -9.91 4.87
CA GLY A 77 9.08 -9.13 5.20
C GLY A 77 10.13 -9.96 5.96
N TYR A 78 9.72 -10.66 7.03
CA TYR A 78 10.62 -11.49 7.81
C TYR A 78 11.12 -12.72 7.04
N ALA A 79 10.28 -13.38 6.26
CA ALA A 79 10.70 -14.50 5.42
C ALA A 79 11.78 -14.07 4.42
N CYS A 80 11.59 -12.94 3.74
CA CYS A 80 12.60 -12.36 2.85
C CYS A 80 13.91 -12.07 3.61
N TYR A 81 13.83 -11.41 4.75
CA TYR A 81 14.99 -11.11 5.59
C TYR A 81 15.78 -12.37 5.98
N TYR A 82 15.12 -13.42 6.44
CA TYR A 82 15.79 -14.64 6.89
C TYR A 82 16.36 -15.45 5.73
N LEU A 83 15.66 -15.53 4.60
CA LEU A 83 16.17 -16.21 3.41
C LEU A 83 17.41 -15.51 2.85
N LEU A 84 17.47 -14.18 2.90
CA LEU A 84 18.64 -13.42 2.51
C LEU A 84 19.81 -13.54 3.49
N THR A 85 19.54 -13.39 4.81
CA THR A 85 20.62 -13.22 5.80
C THR A 85 21.09 -14.52 6.43
N ARG A 86 20.20 -15.49 6.62
CA ARG A 86 20.54 -16.76 7.29
C ARG A 86 20.75 -17.89 6.30
N ALA A 87 19.90 -18.01 5.27
CA ALA A 87 20.02 -19.04 4.26
C ALA A 87 21.01 -18.66 3.14
N GLY A 88 21.35 -17.37 2.99
CA GLY A 88 22.30 -16.88 1.99
C GLY A 88 21.81 -17.01 0.54
N TYR A 89 20.49 -17.12 0.34
CA TYR A 89 19.93 -17.21 -1.01
C TYR A 89 20.02 -15.86 -1.74
N GLY A 90 20.07 -15.91 -3.07
CA GLY A 90 20.01 -14.71 -3.89
C GLY A 90 18.67 -13.96 -3.71
N VAL A 91 18.66 -12.66 -4.01
CA VAL A 91 17.51 -11.77 -3.79
C VAL A 91 16.23 -12.30 -4.43
N ALA A 92 16.28 -12.73 -5.69
CA ALA A 92 15.11 -13.23 -6.41
C ALA A 92 14.49 -14.48 -5.75
N LEU A 93 15.33 -15.44 -5.31
CA LEU A 93 14.86 -16.65 -4.65
C LEU A 93 14.30 -16.35 -3.25
N SER A 94 14.93 -15.43 -2.53
CA SER A 94 14.46 -14.99 -1.22
C SER A 94 13.11 -14.27 -1.30
N MET A 95 12.93 -13.41 -2.29
CA MET A 95 11.64 -12.76 -2.56
C MET A 95 10.59 -13.82 -2.93
N ALA A 96 10.87 -14.71 -3.87
CA ALA A 96 9.93 -15.78 -4.25
C ALA A 96 9.53 -16.66 -3.06
N GLY A 97 10.50 -17.07 -2.25
CA GLY A 97 10.25 -17.83 -1.02
C GLY A 97 9.38 -17.07 -0.01
N ALA A 98 9.60 -15.78 0.14
CA ALA A 98 8.80 -14.91 1.02
C ALA A 98 7.34 -14.79 0.55
N LEU A 99 7.12 -14.67 -0.76
CA LEU A 99 5.77 -14.63 -1.35
C LEU A 99 5.01 -15.94 -1.07
N VAL A 100 5.68 -17.07 -1.30
CA VAL A 100 5.10 -18.39 -1.04
C VAL A 100 4.83 -18.59 0.46
N ALA A 101 5.75 -18.21 1.33
CA ALA A 101 5.59 -18.33 2.78
C ALA A 101 4.38 -17.54 3.28
N SER A 102 4.24 -16.29 2.85
CA SER A 102 3.09 -15.45 3.23
C SER A 102 1.78 -15.97 2.64
N GLY A 103 1.79 -16.41 1.38
CA GLY A 103 0.62 -17.03 0.76
C GLY A 103 0.16 -18.29 1.49
N VAL A 104 1.10 -19.16 1.89
CA VAL A 104 0.81 -20.37 2.68
C VAL A 104 0.24 -20.02 4.05
N VAL A 105 0.85 -19.06 4.76
CA VAL A 105 0.34 -18.60 6.07
C VAL A 105 -1.07 -18.03 5.93
N ALA A 106 -1.36 -17.29 4.87
CA ALA A 106 -2.70 -16.78 4.62
C ALA A 106 -3.73 -17.90 4.40
N VAL A 107 -3.38 -18.94 3.64
CA VAL A 107 -4.24 -20.13 3.45
C VAL A 107 -4.42 -20.90 4.77
N VAL A 108 -3.33 -21.11 5.52
CA VAL A 108 -3.41 -21.77 6.84
C VAL A 108 -4.33 -21.00 7.77
N THR A 109 -4.22 -19.68 7.78
CA THR A 109 -5.11 -18.81 8.58
C THR A 109 -6.57 -18.97 8.17
N GLU A 110 -6.86 -19.01 6.88
CA GLU A 110 -8.21 -19.23 6.38
C GLU A 110 -8.76 -20.58 6.85
N ARG A 111 -8.03 -21.67 6.64
CA ARG A 111 -8.41 -23.03 7.00
C ARG A 111 -8.54 -23.24 8.50
N ALA A 112 -7.60 -22.71 9.29
CA ALA A 112 -7.56 -22.95 10.74
C ALA A 112 -8.49 -22.04 11.53
N ALA A 113 -8.66 -20.78 11.10
CA ALA A 113 -9.39 -19.77 11.89
C ALA A 113 -10.72 -19.37 11.24
N TYR A 114 -10.77 -19.11 9.92
CA TYR A 114 -11.97 -18.52 9.31
C TYR A 114 -12.97 -19.54 8.80
N GLU A 115 -12.53 -20.63 8.18
CA GLU A 115 -13.41 -21.68 7.67
C GLU A 115 -14.28 -22.27 8.79
N PRO A 116 -13.73 -22.67 9.97
CA PRO A 116 -14.55 -23.23 11.06
C PRO A 116 -15.57 -22.23 11.63
N ILE A 117 -15.24 -20.93 11.62
CA ILE A 117 -16.17 -19.88 12.09
C ILE A 117 -17.29 -19.69 11.07
N ARG A 118 -16.94 -19.60 9.78
CA ARG A 118 -17.89 -19.40 8.69
C ARG A 118 -18.90 -20.55 8.57
N GLU A 119 -18.47 -21.78 8.82
CA GLU A 119 -19.35 -22.94 8.81
C GLU A 119 -20.34 -22.98 9.98
N ARG A 120 -19.92 -22.47 11.15
CA ARG A 120 -20.76 -22.46 12.35
C ARG A 120 -21.71 -21.29 12.42
N THR A 121 -21.34 -20.14 11.88
CA THR A 121 -22.07 -18.88 12.07
C THR A 121 -22.06 -18.02 10.82
N PRO A 122 -23.23 -17.57 10.33
CA PRO A 122 -23.29 -16.68 9.15
C PRO A 122 -22.94 -15.22 9.46
N ILE A 123 -22.58 -14.91 10.72
CA ILE A 123 -22.35 -13.53 11.17
C ILE A 123 -20.91 -13.10 10.85
N THR A 124 -20.77 -12.23 9.88
CA THR A 124 -19.47 -11.68 9.40
C THR A 124 -18.64 -11.00 10.49
N LEU A 125 -19.30 -10.47 11.55
CA LEU A 125 -18.63 -9.83 12.68
C LEU A 125 -17.65 -10.77 13.41
N TYR A 126 -17.97 -12.06 13.52
CA TYR A 126 -17.06 -13.02 14.15
C TYR A 126 -15.77 -13.21 13.34
N LEU A 127 -15.85 -13.20 12.01
CA LEU A 127 -14.68 -13.26 11.16
C LEU A 127 -13.79 -12.00 11.30
N LEU A 128 -14.42 -10.83 11.45
CA LEU A 128 -13.71 -9.58 11.68
C LEU A 128 -12.94 -9.63 13.00
N ILE A 129 -13.58 -10.04 14.11
CA ILE A 129 -12.94 -10.18 15.42
C ILE A 129 -11.82 -11.23 15.39
N ALA A 130 -12.09 -12.38 14.76
CA ALA A 130 -11.09 -13.44 14.59
C ALA A 130 -9.87 -12.94 13.82
N SER A 131 -10.06 -12.12 12.78
CA SER A 131 -8.94 -11.57 12.01
C SER A 131 -8.04 -10.63 12.81
N MET A 132 -8.62 -9.84 13.71
CA MET A 132 -7.85 -9.04 14.67
C MET A 132 -7.05 -9.93 15.63
N GLY A 133 -7.68 -11.00 16.15
CA GLY A 133 -7.01 -11.97 17.00
C GLY A 133 -5.83 -12.65 16.29
N VAL A 134 -6.03 -13.09 15.05
CA VAL A 134 -4.95 -13.69 14.23
C VAL A 134 -3.81 -12.72 14.01
N ASN A 135 -4.09 -11.45 13.72
CA ASN A 135 -3.04 -10.43 13.56
C ASN A 135 -2.20 -10.32 14.83
N ILE A 136 -2.85 -10.22 16.00
CA ILE A 136 -2.19 -10.14 17.30
C ILE A 136 -1.33 -11.40 17.55
N VAL A 137 -1.84 -12.58 17.20
CA VAL A 137 -1.08 -13.84 17.34
C VAL A 137 0.17 -13.82 16.46
N ILE A 138 0.04 -13.44 15.18
CA ILE A 138 1.18 -13.37 14.25
C ILE A 138 2.21 -12.36 14.76
N GLU A 139 1.81 -11.15 15.12
CA GLU A 139 2.72 -10.11 15.64
C GLU A 139 3.48 -10.58 16.88
N ASN A 140 2.76 -11.13 17.86
CA ASN A 140 3.39 -11.61 19.09
C ASN A 140 4.26 -12.86 18.88
N LEU A 141 3.90 -13.72 17.95
CA LEU A 141 4.75 -14.85 17.55
C LEU A 141 6.12 -14.36 17.05
N PHE A 142 6.16 -13.30 16.25
CA PHE A 142 7.42 -12.68 15.82
C PHE A 142 8.13 -11.99 16.96
N VAL A 143 7.44 -11.33 17.89
CA VAL A 143 8.06 -10.73 19.09
C VAL A 143 8.75 -11.79 19.95
N VAL A 144 8.11 -12.95 20.17
CA VAL A 144 8.65 -14.03 21.01
C VAL A 144 9.77 -14.79 20.30
N THR A 145 9.63 -15.08 19.00
CA THR A 145 10.59 -15.94 18.26
C THR A 145 11.78 -15.16 17.72
N VAL A 146 11.58 -13.94 17.29
CA VAL A 146 12.57 -13.10 16.60
C VAL A 146 13.07 -11.96 17.48
N GLY A 147 12.26 -11.54 18.45
CA GLY A 147 12.47 -10.37 19.28
C GLY A 147 11.90 -9.09 18.66
N GLY A 148 11.63 -8.09 19.51
CA GLY A 148 11.06 -6.79 19.08
C GLY A 148 12.07 -5.81 18.44
N ARG A 149 13.32 -6.26 18.15
CA ARG A 149 14.34 -5.38 17.58
C ARG A 149 14.03 -5.05 16.11
N VAL A 150 14.21 -3.79 15.76
CA VAL A 150 14.15 -3.31 14.39
C VAL A 150 15.27 -3.94 13.57
N ARG A 151 14.95 -4.41 12.37
CA ARG A 151 15.89 -5.01 11.42
C ARG A 151 15.81 -4.26 10.09
N ALA A 152 16.94 -4.15 9.41
CA ALA A 152 17.00 -3.60 8.05
C ALA A 152 17.28 -4.74 7.06
N LEU A 153 16.65 -4.70 5.90
CA LEU A 153 17.04 -5.55 4.79
C LEU A 153 18.46 -5.18 4.34
N PRO A 154 19.29 -6.14 3.92
CA PRO A 154 20.62 -5.84 3.41
C PRO A 154 20.56 -4.81 2.29
N PRO A 155 21.51 -3.84 2.23
CA PRO A 155 21.51 -2.82 1.16
C PRO A 155 21.57 -3.42 -0.25
N SER A 156 22.13 -4.61 -0.39
CA SER A 156 22.20 -5.35 -1.66
C SER A 156 20.86 -5.90 -2.15
N THR A 157 19.80 -5.81 -1.33
CA THR A 157 18.45 -6.31 -1.70
C THR A 157 17.81 -5.46 -2.79
N PHE A 158 18.07 -4.16 -2.76
CA PHE A 158 17.50 -3.20 -3.69
C PHE A 158 18.61 -2.49 -4.47
N PRO A 159 18.36 -2.11 -5.73
CA PRO A 159 19.31 -1.33 -6.49
C PRO A 159 19.56 0.01 -5.79
N SER A 160 20.84 0.35 -5.60
CA SER A 160 21.28 1.64 -5.09
C SER A 160 21.49 2.59 -6.26
N GLY A 161 20.84 3.75 -6.24
CA GLY A 161 20.99 4.78 -7.26
C GLY A 161 19.92 5.84 -7.12
N LEU A 162 20.22 7.01 -7.63
CA LEU A 162 19.28 8.12 -7.78
C LEU A 162 19.15 8.42 -9.27
N PHE A 163 17.94 8.41 -9.76
CA PHE A 163 17.61 8.87 -11.12
C PHE A 163 17.24 10.34 -11.05
N GLU A 164 18.02 11.18 -11.70
CA GLU A 164 17.69 12.59 -11.85
C GLU A 164 16.69 12.76 -13.00
N LEU A 165 15.47 13.17 -12.65
CA LEU A 165 14.40 13.45 -13.64
C LEU A 165 14.49 14.86 -14.23
N GLY A 166 15.49 15.67 -13.79
CA GLY A 166 15.63 17.08 -14.15
C GLY A 166 14.89 18.01 -13.18
N GLY A 167 15.27 19.30 -13.20
CA GLY A 167 14.65 20.32 -12.35
C GLY A 167 14.82 20.11 -10.83
N GLY A 168 15.85 19.36 -10.40
CA GLY A 168 16.09 19.05 -8.98
C GLY A 168 15.22 17.92 -8.42
N VAL A 169 14.47 17.21 -9.26
CA VAL A 169 13.64 16.05 -8.88
C VAL A 169 14.48 14.77 -9.00
N THR A 170 14.50 13.98 -7.93
CA THR A 170 15.22 12.70 -7.89
C THR A 170 14.28 11.57 -7.53
N ALA A 171 14.43 10.42 -8.17
CA ALA A 171 13.76 9.19 -7.79
C ALA A 171 14.78 8.16 -7.32
N SER A 172 14.56 7.54 -6.16
CA SER A 172 15.39 6.43 -5.73
C SER A 172 15.13 5.20 -6.62
N ALA A 173 16.18 4.46 -6.95
CA ALA A 173 16.06 3.23 -7.73
C ALA A 173 15.10 2.21 -7.05
N SER A 174 15.06 2.17 -5.72
CA SER A 174 14.13 1.35 -4.96
C SER A 174 12.67 1.81 -5.10
N ASP A 175 12.41 3.12 -5.22
CA ASP A 175 11.07 3.67 -5.42
C ASP A 175 10.55 3.36 -6.83
N VAL A 176 11.41 3.50 -7.84
CA VAL A 176 11.08 3.13 -9.22
C VAL A 176 10.82 1.63 -9.32
N LEU A 177 11.66 0.80 -8.70
CA LEU A 177 11.48 -0.64 -8.66
C LEU A 177 10.16 -1.02 -7.98
N SER A 178 9.82 -0.40 -6.84
CA SER A 178 8.57 -0.67 -6.13
C SER A 178 7.35 -0.36 -7.00
N PHE A 179 7.38 0.75 -7.73
CA PHE A 179 6.31 1.13 -8.66
C PHE A 179 6.18 0.12 -9.82
N VAL A 180 7.29 -0.24 -10.46
CA VAL A 180 7.31 -1.20 -11.57
C VAL A 180 6.80 -2.57 -11.11
N VAL A 181 7.28 -3.06 -9.96
CA VAL A 181 6.86 -4.35 -9.41
C VAL A 181 5.38 -4.30 -9.02
N ALA A 182 4.91 -3.20 -8.43
CA ALA A 182 3.48 -3.05 -8.11
C ALA A 182 2.62 -3.11 -9.37
N VAL A 183 2.96 -2.36 -10.41
CA VAL A 183 2.24 -2.40 -11.69
C VAL A 183 2.27 -3.79 -12.31
N ALA A 184 3.42 -4.49 -12.26
CA ALA A 184 3.55 -5.85 -12.79
C ALA A 184 2.65 -6.84 -12.04
N PHE A 185 2.64 -6.82 -10.69
CA PHE A 185 1.80 -7.72 -9.89
C PHE A 185 0.31 -7.41 -10.05
N LEU A 186 -0.08 -6.13 -10.06
CA LEU A 186 -1.46 -5.73 -10.30
C LEU A 186 -1.93 -6.09 -11.71
N GLY A 187 -1.07 -5.89 -12.71
CA GLY A 187 -1.33 -6.32 -14.09
C GLY A 187 -1.45 -7.84 -14.22
N ALA A 188 -0.56 -8.59 -13.57
CA ALA A 188 -0.62 -10.05 -13.52
C ALA A 188 -1.91 -10.54 -12.83
N LEU A 189 -2.30 -9.91 -11.72
CA LEU A 189 -3.57 -10.20 -11.05
C LEU A 189 -4.77 -9.91 -11.95
N GLN A 190 -4.79 -8.76 -12.62
CA GLN A 190 -5.86 -8.41 -13.54
C GLN A 190 -5.96 -9.41 -14.70
N LEU A 191 -4.81 -9.84 -15.24
CA LEU A 191 -4.75 -10.85 -16.29
C LEU A 191 -5.24 -12.22 -15.76
N PHE A 192 -4.80 -12.61 -14.55
CA PHE A 192 -5.25 -13.82 -13.87
C PHE A 192 -6.79 -13.83 -13.71
N LEU A 193 -7.34 -12.74 -13.17
CA LEU A 193 -8.78 -12.63 -12.96
C LEU A 193 -9.59 -12.58 -14.26
N SER A 194 -9.06 -11.96 -15.34
CA SER A 194 -9.79 -11.79 -16.60
C SER A 194 -9.69 -12.98 -17.54
N ARG A 195 -8.56 -13.70 -17.53
CA ARG A 195 -8.23 -14.71 -18.56
C ARG A 195 -8.23 -16.15 -18.06
N THR A 196 -8.24 -16.40 -16.74
CA THR A 196 -8.18 -17.76 -16.20
C THR A 196 -9.55 -18.29 -15.77
N ARG A 197 -9.68 -19.63 -15.74
CA ARG A 197 -10.87 -20.29 -15.21
C ARG A 197 -11.10 -19.98 -13.72
N TRP A 198 -10.02 -19.90 -12.94
CA TRP A 198 -10.08 -19.53 -11.54
C TRP A 198 -10.51 -18.07 -11.35
N GLY A 199 -10.05 -17.16 -12.21
CA GLY A 199 -10.51 -15.78 -12.19
C GLY A 199 -12.00 -15.65 -12.53
N LEU A 200 -12.52 -16.48 -13.45
CA LEU A 200 -13.96 -16.54 -13.72
C LEU A 200 -14.73 -17.03 -12.49
N ALA A 201 -14.25 -18.10 -11.84
CA ALA A 201 -14.84 -18.64 -10.62
C ALA A 201 -14.85 -17.61 -9.47
N ILE A 202 -13.75 -16.87 -9.27
CA ILE A 202 -13.65 -15.79 -8.28
C ILE A 202 -14.71 -14.71 -8.55
N ARG A 203 -14.86 -14.26 -9.79
CA ARG A 203 -15.86 -13.24 -10.15
C ARG A 203 -17.31 -13.76 -9.98
N ALA A 204 -17.57 -15.03 -10.29
CA ALA A 204 -18.87 -15.65 -10.06
C ALA A 204 -19.18 -15.74 -8.55
N ALA A 205 -18.23 -16.18 -7.74
CA ALA A 205 -18.34 -16.25 -6.29
C ALA A 205 -18.52 -14.86 -5.64
N ALA A 206 -17.89 -13.83 -6.19
CA ALA A 206 -18.05 -12.44 -5.74
C ALA A 206 -19.47 -11.88 -6.03
N CYS A 207 -20.23 -12.47 -6.96
CA CYS A 207 -21.63 -12.10 -7.19
C CYS A 207 -22.55 -12.83 -6.19
N ASP A 208 -22.38 -14.13 -6.04
CA ASP A 208 -23.14 -14.99 -5.10
C ASP A 208 -22.36 -16.27 -4.82
N LEU A 209 -21.82 -16.35 -3.60
CA LEU A 209 -21.02 -17.47 -3.14
C LEU A 209 -21.82 -18.78 -3.08
N ARG A 210 -23.10 -18.70 -2.68
CA ARG A 210 -23.97 -19.87 -2.55
C ARG A 210 -24.33 -20.43 -3.93
N THR A 211 -24.73 -19.56 -4.84
CA THR A 211 -25.07 -19.98 -6.21
C THR A 211 -23.85 -20.54 -6.94
N ALA A 212 -22.65 -19.95 -6.74
CA ALA A 212 -21.41 -20.49 -7.30
C ALA A 212 -21.14 -21.93 -6.85
N GLY A 213 -21.37 -22.25 -5.56
CA GLY A 213 -21.28 -23.61 -5.03
C GLY A 213 -22.28 -24.58 -5.67
N LEU A 214 -23.52 -24.14 -5.89
CA LEU A 214 -24.54 -24.96 -6.57
C LEU A 214 -24.17 -25.25 -8.04
N MET A 215 -23.41 -24.40 -8.68
CA MET A 215 -22.89 -24.61 -10.04
C MET A 215 -21.63 -25.49 -10.09
N GLY A 216 -21.24 -26.12 -8.97
CA GLY A 216 -20.13 -27.08 -8.89
C GLY A 216 -18.76 -26.46 -8.65
N ILE A 217 -18.69 -25.21 -8.23
CA ILE A 217 -17.43 -24.57 -7.82
C ILE A 217 -17.11 -25.01 -6.38
N ASP A 218 -15.92 -25.58 -6.17
CA ASP A 218 -15.41 -25.83 -4.82
C ASP A 218 -15.06 -24.51 -4.15
N VAL A 219 -16.01 -24.02 -3.34
CA VAL A 219 -15.94 -22.73 -2.66
C VAL A 219 -14.78 -22.69 -1.67
N ALA A 220 -14.52 -23.78 -0.94
CA ALA A 220 -13.46 -23.83 0.05
C ALA A 220 -12.08 -23.74 -0.61
N PHE A 221 -11.87 -24.45 -1.70
CA PHE A 221 -10.62 -24.35 -2.48
C PHE A 221 -10.46 -22.96 -3.12
N LEU A 222 -11.55 -22.39 -3.65
CA LEU A 222 -11.53 -21.06 -4.26
C LEU A 222 -11.13 -19.96 -3.27
N ILE A 223 -11.68 -20.00 -2.05
CA ILE A 223 -11.33 -19.05 -0.99
C ILE A 223 -9.84 -19.22 -0.61
N GLY A 224 -9.32 -20.45 -0.55
CA GLY A 224 -7.92 -20.72 -0.34
C GLY A 224 -7.03 -20.05 -1.39
N ILE A 225 -7.40 -20.12 -2.68
CA ILE A 225 -6.68 -19.40 -3.76
C ILE A 225 -6.68 -17.89 -3.53
N VAL A 226 -7.83 -17.33 -3.15
CA VAL A 226 -7.96 -15.89 -2.88
C VAL A 226 -7.08 -15.45 -1.72
N PHE A 227 -7.04 -16.22 -0.63
CA PHE A 227 -6.15 -15.94 0.49
C PHE A 227 -4.67 -16.08 0.12
N PHE A 228 -4.32 -17.10 -0.67
CA PHE A 228 -2.96 -17.24 -1.17
C PHE A 228 -2.52 -16.02 -1.97
N VAL A 229 -3.32 -15.59 -2.94
CA VAL A 229 -3.03 -14.40 -3.78
C VAL A 229 -2.98 -13.14 -2.91
N ALA A 230 -3.88 -12.96 -1.97
CA ALA A 230 -3.87 -11.84 -1.04
C ALA A 230 -2.60 -11.84 -0.17
N GLY A 231 -2.17 -13.01 0.35
CA GLY A 231 -0.92 -13.16 1.09
C GLY A 231 0.31 -12.83 0.25
N VAL A 232 0.34 -13.24 -1.01
CA VAL A 232 1.41 -12.89 -1.96
C VAL A 232 1.49 -11.37 -2.16
N LEU A 233 0.35 -10.71 -2.41
CA LEU A 233 0.32 -9.25 -2.56
C LEU A 233 0.75 -8.52 -1.28
N ALA A 234 0.32 -9.01 -0.11
CA ALA A 234 0.77 -8.49 1.18
C ALA A 234 2.29 -8.63 1.36
N ALA A 235 2.87 -9.78 0.97
CA ALA A 235 4.31 -9.99 1.05
C ALA A 235 5.11 -9.03 0.18
N VAL A 236 4.69 -8.80 -1.08
CA VAL A 236 5.33 -7.80 -1.95
C VAL A 236 5.30 -6.44 -1.29
N GLY A 237 4.12 -6.00 -0.82
CA GLY A 237 3.97 -4.75 -0.08
C GLY A 237 4.88 -4.69 1.16
N GLY A 238 4.94 -5.79 1.93
CA GLY A 238 5.77 -5.91 3.14
C GLY A 238 7.26 -5.79 2.88
N ILE A 239 7.77 -6.39 1.80
CA ILE A 239 9.17 -6.30 1.39
C ILE A 239 9.53 -4.84 1.06
N PHE A 240 8.72 -4.13 0.27
CA PHE A 240 8.98 -2.73 -0.07
C PHE A 240 8.76 -1.77 1.11
N LEU A 241 7.77 -2.01 1.96
CA LEU A 241 7.58 -1.22 3.17
C LEU A 241 8.72 -1.42 4.17
N SER A 242 9.26 -2.63 4.30
CA SER A 242 10.41 -2.88 5.18
C SER A 242 11.70 -2.23 4.68
N ALA A 243 11.81 -1.97 3.37
CA ALA A 243 12.89 -1.16 2.82
C ALA A 243 12.77 0.32 3.18
N ARG A 244 11.53 0.82 3.25
CA ARG A 244 11.25 2.25 3.49
C ARG A 244 11.15 2.60 4.99
N TYR A 245 10.54 1.71 5.80
CA TYR A 245 10.24 1.94 7.23
C TYR A 245 10.99 1.00 8.17
N THR A 246 11.93 0.19 7.64
CA THR A 246 12.57 -0.90 8.37
C THR A 246 11.59 -2.03 8.76
N LEU A 247 12.12 -3.16 9.20
CA LEU A 247 11.34 -4.36 9.52
C LEU A 247 11.23 -4.52 11.04
N TYR A 248 10.02 -4.52 11.56
CA TYR A 248 9.68 -4.78 12.97
C TYR A 248 8.32 -5.47 13.07
N PRO A 249 8.02 -6.21 14.16
CA PRO A 249 6.80 -7.03 14.22
C PRO A 249 5.49 -6.27 14.00
N GLN A 250 5.40 -5.00 14.45
CA GLN A 250 4.21 -4.16 14.34
C GLN A 250 4.12 -3.39 13.00
N LEU A 251 5.02 -3.66 12.04
CA LEU A 251 4.97 -3.05 10.70
C LEU A 251 3.61 -3.26 10.01
N GLY A 252 2.93 -4.36 10.36
CA GLY A 252 1.59 -4.67 9.89
C GLY A 252 0.54 -3.59 10.14
N ALA A 253 0.72 -2.72 11.13
CA ALA A 253 -0.19 -1.61 11.41
C ALA A 253 -0.34 -0.63 10.22
N ILE A 254 0.66 -0.53 9.34
CA ILE A 254 0.58 0.28 8.11
C ILE A 254 -0.53 -0.19 7.16
N THR A 255 -0.95 -1.46 7.26
CA THR A 255 -2.06 -1.97 6.43
C THR A 255 -3.39 -1.28 6.71
N ILE A 256 -3.55 -0.62 7.86
CA ILE A 256 -4.72 0.22 8.14
C ILE A 256 -4.83 1.35 7.11
N LYS A 257 -3.71 1.95 6.70
CA LYS A 257 -3.71 2.97 5.63
C LYS A 257 -4.13 2.39 4.29
N ALA A 258 -3.67 1.19 3.96
CA ALA A 258 -4.11 0.49 2.74
C ALA A 258 -5.60 0.10 2.80
N PHE A 259 -6.11 -0.26 3.98
CA PHE A 259 -7.55 -0.44 4.19
C PHE A 259 -8.32 0.87 3.97
N VAL A 260 -7.85 2.00 4.51
CA VAL A 260 -8.43 3.34 4.25
C VAL A 260 -8.45 3.62 2.75
N ALA A 261 -7.37 3.33 2.05
CA ALA A 261 -7.30 3.48 0.59
C ALA A 261 -8.33 2.61 -0.14
N ALA A 262 -8.51 1.35 0.30
CA ALA A 262 -9.52 0.46 -0.25
C ALA A 262 -10.96 0.96 0.02
N VAL A 263 -11.22 1.55 1.20
CA VAL A 263 -12.52 2.17 1.54
C VAL A 263 -12.77 3.38 0.64
N ILE A 264 -11.80 4.27 0.50
CA ILE A 264 -11.89 5.45 -0.38
C ILE A 264 -12.17 5.02 -1.82
N GLY A 265 -11.45 4.00 -2.30
CA GLY A 265 -11.64 3.44 -3.64
C GLY A 265 -12.98 2.73 -3.84
N GLY A 266 -13.54 2.17 -2.77
CA GLY A 266 -14.74 1.32 -2.75
C GLY A 266 -14.37 -0.14 -2.48
N LEU A 267 -14.70 -0.64 -1.29
CA LEU A 267 -14.41 -2.01 -0.87
C LEU A 267 -14.96 -3.05 -1.86
N GLY A 268 -14.13 -4.03 -2.22
CA GLY A 268 -14.48 -5.07 -3.19
C GLY A 268 -14.27 -4.66 -4.65
N SER A 269 -13.94 -3.40 -4.95
CA SER A 269 -13.56 -2.93 -6.29
C SER A 269 -12.04 -2.88 -6.43
N LEU A 270 -11.46 -3.79 -7.24
CA LEU A 270 -10.01 -3.82 -7.44
C LEU A 270 -9.47 -2.54 -8.10
N PRO A 271 -10.06 -2.03 -9.21
CA PRO A 271 -9.61 -0.75 -9.77
C PRO A 271 -9.82 0.42 -8.81
N GLY A 272 -10.90 0.38 -8.01
CA GLY A 272 -11.15 1.36 -6.97
C GLY A 272 -10.04 1.39 -5.91
N ALA A 273 -9.62 0.22 -5.42
CA ALA A 273 -8.53 0.10 -4.46
C ALA A 273 -7.21 0.68 -4.99
N VAL A 274 -6.90 0.47 -6.28
CA VAL A 274 -5.71 1.07 -6.91
C VAL A 274 -5.80 2.59 -6.92
N VAL A 275 -6.90 3.16 -7.42
CA VAL A 275 -7.09 4.61 -7.50
C VAL A 275 -7.09 5.23 -6.09
N GLY A 276 -7.81 4.63 -5.14
CA GLY A 276 -7.84 5.10 -3.75
C GLY A 276 -6.46 5.10 -3.10
N SER A 277 -5.63 4.11 -3.40
CA SER A 277 -4.26 4.01 -2.88
C SER A 277 -3.33 5.07 -3.47
N LEU A 278 -3.44 5.35 -4.77
CA LEU A 278 -2.66 6.42 -5.40
C LEU A 278 -3.05 7.78 -4.86
N VAL A 279 -4.37 8.04 -4.71
CA VAL A 279 -4.87 9.29 -4.10
C VAL A 279 -4.37 9.44 -2.67
N LEU A 280 -4.44 8.37 -1.86
CA LEU A 280 -3.97 8.40 -0.49
C LEU A 280 -2.45 8.62 -0.40
N GLY A 281 -1.66 7.91 -1.21
CA GLY A 281 -0.21 8.07 -1.26
C GLY A 281 0.21 9.48 -1.67
N LEU A 282 -0.47 10.07 -2.65
CA LEU A 282 -0.26 11.47 -3.05
C LEU A 282 -0.62 12.43 -1.92
N ALA A 283 -1.79 12.28 -1.29
CA ALA A 283 -2.22 13.13 -0.18
C ALA A 283 -1.24 13.06 0.99
N GLU A 284 -0.77 11.87 1.35
CA GLU A 284 0.21 11.66 2.43
C GLU A 284 1.55 12.34 2.14
N MET A 285 2.07 12.21 0.90
CA MET A 285 3.34 12.83 0.53
C MET A 285 3.24 14.34 0.35
N LEU A 286 2.16 14.84 -0.22
CA LEU A 286 1.92 16.29 -0.30
C LEU A 286 1.80 16.91 1.10
N THR A 287 1.08 16.26 2.02
CA THR A 287 1.00 16.72 3.41
C THR A 287 2.37 16.75 4.07
N ALA A 288 3.20 15.72 3.85
CA ALA A 288 4.54 15.66 4.39
C ALA A 288 5.47 16.76 3.87
N GLY A 289 5.34 17.12 2.59
CA GLY A 289 6.19 18.11 1.95
C GLY A 289 5.78 19.56 2.20
N PHE A 290 4.47 19.84 2.30
CA PHE A 290 3.96 21.21 2.40
C PHE A 290 3.44 21.60 3.78
N VAL A 291 3.03 20.65 4.61
CA VAL A 291 2.49 20.93 5.95
C VAL A 291 3.43 20.39 7.03
N SER A 292 3.41 19.10 7.28
CA SER A 292 4.28 18.44 8.26
C SER A 292 4.21 16.92 8.10
N SER A 293 5.33 16.26 8.33
CA SER A 293 5.39 14.79 8.39
C SER A 293 4.53 14.19 9.51
N GLN A 294 4.29 14.93 10.59
CA GLN A 294 3.45 14.51 11.71
C GLN A 294 1.95 14.55 11.39
N MET A 295 1.55 15.38 10.42
CA MET A 295 0.15 15.52 10.00
C MET A 295 -0.31 14.46 8.99
N ARG A 296 0.58 13.57 8.54
CA ARG A 296 0.25 12.52 7.55
C ARG A 296 -0.94 11.68 7.98
N ASP A 297 -0.89 11.17 9.20
CA ASP A 297 -1.92 10.27 9.72
C ASP A 297 -3.24 10.99 9.94
N LEU A 298 -3.19 12.26 10.37
CA LEU A 298 -4.38 13.09 10.51
C LEU A 298 -5.11 13.25 9.17
N VAL A 299 -4.37 13.54 8.09
CA VAL A 299 -4.97 13.69 6.75
C VAL A 299 -5.55 12.36 6.26
N VAL A 300 -4.82 11.24 6.43
CA VAL A 300 -5.28 9.91 6.03
C VAL A 300 -6.61 9.56 6.71
N TYR A 301 -6.70 9.69 8.04
CA TYR A 301 -7.93 9.36 8.77
C TYR A 301 -9.04 10.39 8.56
N SER A 302 -8.72 11.67 8.36
CA SER A 302 -9.71 12.68 7.98
C SER A 302 -10.33 12.39 6.62
N MET A 303 -9.52 11.95 5.65
CA MET A 303 -10.02 11.49 4.33
C MET A 303 -10.95 10.30 4.46
N LEU A 304 -10.64 9.33 5.36
CA LEU A 304 -11.53 8.20 5.63
C LEU A 304 -12.89 8.67 6.16
N VAL A 305 -12.89 9.51 7.21
CA VAL A 305 -14.12 10.01 7.83
C VAL A 305 -14.95 10.80 6.82
N LEU A 306 -14.29 11.70 6.09
CA LEU A 306 -14.95 12.52 5.06
C LEU A 306 -15.56 11.65 3.97
N MET A 307 -14.84 10.60 3.53
CA MET A 307 -15.35 9.67 2.51
C MET A 307 -16.57 8.90 2.99
N LEU A 308 -16.55 8.41 4.23
CA LEU A 308 -17.68 7.68 4.82
C LEU A 308 -18.91 8.57 5.00
N LEU A 309 -18.72 9.88 5.29
CA LEU A 309 -19.82 10.84 5.44
C LEU A 309 -20.43 11.25 4.08
N VAL A 310 -19.59 11.44 3.05
CA VAL A 310 -20.05 11.97 1.74
C VAL A 310 -20.46 10.83 0.81
N ARG A 311 -19.69 9.75 0.77
CA ARG A 311 -19.90 8.62 -0.15
C ARG A 311 -19.48 7.27 0.46
N PRO A 312 -20.33 6.69 1.32
CA PRO A 312 -19.98 5.47 2.08
C PRO A 312 -19.65 4.26 1.19
N ALA A 313 -20.11 4.25 -0.07
CA ALA A 313 -19.75 3.20 -1.02
C ALA A 313 -18.35 3.35 -1.64
N GLY A 314 -17.64 4.46 -1.42
CA GLY A 314 -16.38 4.76 -2.09
C GLY A 314 -16.55 5.29 -3.51
N PHE A 315 -15.42 5.58 -4.20
CA PHE A 315 -15.47 6.12 -5.57
C PHE A 315 -16.05 5.12 -6.58
N PHE A 316 -15.70 3.85 -6.48
CA PHE A 316 -16.08 2.78 -7.41
C PHE A 316 -16.96 1.69 -6.76
N GLY A 317 -17.41 1.90 -5.52
CA GLY A 317 -18.30 0.97 -4.83
C GLY A 317 -19.67 0.92 -5.50
N LYS A 318 -20.22 -0.27 -5.65
CA LYS A 318 -21.61 -0.47 -6.06
C LYS A 318 -22.50 -0.27 -4.84
N GLN A 319 -23.51 0.58 -4.94
CA GLN A 319 -24.57 0.60 -3.94
C GLN A 319 -25.27 -0.74 -4.01
N VAL A 320 -25.19 -1.52 -2.94
CA VAL A 320 -26.06 -2.69 -2.78
C VAL A 320 -27.46 -2.11 -2.60
N ALA A 321 -28.30 -2.22 -3.63
CA ALA A 321 -29.72 -1.95 -3.47
C ALA A 321 -30.24 -2.95 -2.45
N ASP A 322 -30.69 -2.47 -1.29
CA ASP A 322 -31.42 -3.29 -0.34
C ASP A 322 -32.59 -3.93 -1.11
N LYS A 323 -32.49 -5.24 -1.34
CA LYS A 323 -33.64 -5.99 -1.76
C LYS A 323 -34.54 -6.10 -0.53
N VAL A 324 -35.50 -5.19 -0.47
CA VAL A 324 -36.64 -5.27 0.43
C VAL A 324 -37.46 -6.55 0.12
#